data_76989cca2e431e90b402a2bcd3624cdb
#
_entry.id   76989cca2e431e90b402a2bcd3624cdb
#
_cell.length_a   1.000
_cell.length_b   1.000
_cell.length_c   1.000
_cell.angle_alpha   90.00
_cell.angle_beta   90.00
_cell.angle_gamma   90.00
#
_symmetry.space_group_name_H-M   'P 1'
#
loop_
_entity.id
_entity.type
_entity.pdbx_description
1 polymer ?
#
loop_
_entity_poly.entity_id
_entity_poly.type
_entity_poly.pdbx_seq_one_letter_code
_entity_poly.pdbx_strand_id
1 'polypeptide(L)'
;YNDAVAMTGGQKNDGDLPPERIAHELLAMGVKSVAVVFDAKEAPDRSAFPGEVGWHERAQLPDVQGRMAETAGVSAIIYIQTCAAEKRRRRKRGTFPDPDRRVFINTDICEGCGDCGIQSNCVSVIPVETEFGRKRAIDQSSCNKDYSCLDGFCPSFVTVTGGQPRKRAAVDLEIGELAAPKLPSINGTHNVVITGVGGTGVVTIGALLAMAAHLDGKAAGMMEMAGLAQKGGAVHIHCRIGNAPEDITAIRVAVGEADTLIGGDLVVSAGQKTLQLLKAGRTGGVVNVHETVTGDFTRDPDFRIPGDRLRLSLEAALRDGLACLDTFALAEATLGDSIYSNMVLLGASWQFGQLPLGRAAILRAIELNGARVNENVRAFEIGRWAAENADKAMRLAMSDVTRLPETLAEKVDVRARHLAAYQSQGLAKRYRELVGQADDPALQEAIAKGYHKVLAYKDEFEVARLLSETRAKAEEVFDGNLKLTFHLAPPVLSGRDASGRARKRAFGAFAERVWPLLARLKWLRSTPFNPFGYSAERRMERKLIQQYEHDMSEVLADPGRNIDAAIALAESPLDVRGFGPVKEANAQKAAERRETLLRTFRDGVSAAASTAAE
;
A
#
# COMPACT_ATOMS: atom_id res chain seq x y z
N TYR A 1 -4.86 -21.35 -13.93
CA TYR A 1 -4.71 -21.14 -15.36
C TYR A 1 -4.90 -19.67 -15.72
N ASN A 2 -4.05 -19.14 -16.57
CA ASN A 2 -4.13 -17.82 -17.15
C ASN A 2 -3.70 -17.93 -18.62
N ASP A 3 -4.44 -17.34 -19.54
CA ASP A 3 -4.22 -17.42 -20.99
C ASP A 3 -3.07 -16.50 -21.48
N ALA A 4 -2.39 -15.83 -20.56
CA ALA A 4 -1.24 -14.98 -20.87
C ALA A 4 -0.22 -15.02 -19.72
N VAL A 5 1.06 -14.93 -20.07
CA VAL A 5 2.16 -14.84 -19.12
C VAL A 5 2.23 -13.40 -18.59
N ALA A 6 1.68 -13.17 -17.40
CA ALA A 6 1.59 -11.83 -16.82
C ALA A 6 2.96 -11.20 -16.53
N MET A 7 3.97 -12.02 -16.22
CA MET A 7 5.36 -11.60 -15.94
C MET A 7 6.04 -10.94 -17.13
N THR A 8 5.76 -11.44 -18.34
CA THR A 8 6.38 -10.96 -19.59
C THR A 8 5.58 -9.82 -20.26
N GLY A 9 4.70 -9.13 -19.52
CA GLY A 9 3.90 -8.04 -20.09
C GLY A 9 2.61 -8.48 -20.78
N GLY A 10 2.14 -9.71 -20.55
CA GLY A 10 0.91 -10.27 -21.10
C GLY A 10 1.14 -10.98 -22.44
N GLN A 11 2.33 -11.54 -22.66
CA GLN A 11 2.60 -12.42 -23.79
C GLN A 11 1.61 -13.59 -23.76
N LYS A 12 1.01 -13.89 -24.90
CA LYS A 12 0.13 -15.06 -25.03
C LYS A 12 0.92 -16.35 -24.88
N ASN A 13 0.29 -17.38 -24.32
CA ASN A 13 0.85 -18.71 -24.33
C ASN A 13 0.98 -19.22 -25.75
N ASP A 14 2.09 -19.89 -26.06
CA ASP A 14 2.25 -20.58 -27.32
C ASP A 14 1.42 -21.88 -27.32
N GLY A 15 0.76 -22.17 -28.44
CA GLY A 15 -0.11 -23.31 -28.59
C GLY A 15 -1.51 -23.13 -28.01
N ASP A 16 -2.35 -24.10 -28.31
CA ASP A 16 -3.75 -24.18 -27.84
C ASP A 16 -3.83 -25.16 -26.67
N LEU A 17 -3.66 -24.65 -25.45
CA LEU A 17 -3.73 -25.43 -24.22
C LEU A 17 -4.79 -24.82 -23.27
N PRO A 18 -6.08 -24.93 -23.61
CA PRO A 18 -7.15 -24.44 -22.74
C PRO A 18 -7.31 -25.35 -21.49
N PRO A 19 -7.94 -24.84 -20.42
CA PRO A 19 -8.03 -25.54 -19.14
C PRO A 19 -8.77 -26.88 -19.21
N GLU A 20 -9.76 -27.00 -20.09
CA GLU A 20 -10.48 -28.25 -20.34
C GLU A 20 -9.54 -29.33 -20.92
N ARG A 21 -8.67 -28.96 -21.84
CA ARG A 21 -7.65 -29.87 -22.38
C ARG A 21 -6.66 -30.32 -21.30
N ILE A 22 -6.22 -29.40 -20.44
CA ILE A 22 -5.36 -29.71 -19.30
C ILE A 22 -6.06 -30.76 -18.40
N ALA A 23 -7.37 -30.62 -18.15
CA ALA A 23 -8.11 -31.58 -17.34
C ALA A 23 -8.14 -32.99 -17.96
N HIS A 24 -8.35 -33.09 -19.29
CA HIS A 24 -8.29 -34.37 -20.02
C HIS A 24 -6.90 -35.00 -19.95
N GLU A 25 -5.84 -34.22 -20.15
CA GLU A 25 -4.45 -34.68 -20.09
C GLU A 25 -4.08 -35.21 -18.69
N LEU A 26 -4.47 -34.49 -17.62
CA LEU A 26 -4.21 -34.91 -16.25
C LEU A 26 -4.90 -36.25 -15.92
N LEU A 27 -6.15 -36.43 -16.32
CA LEU A 27 -6.86 -37.69 -16.14
C LEU A 27 -6.23 -38.82 -16.95
N ALA A 28 -5.84 -38.56 -18.20
CA ALA A 28 -5.14 -39.54 -19.04
C ALA A 28 -3.79 -39.98 -18.45
N MET A 29 -3.09 -39.06 -17.74
CA MET A 29 -1.85 -39.35 -17.00
C MET A 29 -2.09 -40.15 -15.70
N GLY A 30 -3.34 -40.46 -15.34
CA GLY A 30 -3.69 -41.22 -14.13
C GLY A 30 -3.75 -40.39 -12.84
N VAL A 31 -3.92 -39.08 -12.94
CA VAL A 31 -4.18 -38.22 -11.77
C VAL A 31 -5.48 -38.66 -11.12
N LYS A 32 -5.45 -38.97 -9.82
CA LYS A 32 -6.55 -39.61 -9.09
C LYS A 32 -7.74 -38.69 -8.82
N SER A 33 -7.49 -37.42 -8.65
CA SER A 33 -8.50 -36.41 -8.39
C SER A 33 -8.14 -35.11 -9.08
N VAL A 34 -9.03 -34.62 -9.92
CA VAL A 34 -8.87 -33.29 -10.59
C VAL A 34 -10.05 -32.42 -10.18
N ALA A 35 -9.78 -31.20 -9.73
CA ALA A 35 -10.79 -30.20 -9.43
C ALA A 35 -10.54 -28.93 -10.22
N VAL A 36 -11.61 -28.35 -10.75
CA VAL A 36 -11.63 -26.99 -11.31
C VAL A 36 -12.14 -26.03 -10.25
N VAL A 37 -11.38 -24.98 -9.98
CA VAL A 37 -11.76 -23.87 -9.11
C VAL A 37 -11.75 -22.59 -9.93
N PHE A 38 -12.81 -21.81 -9.89
CA PHE A 38 -12.94 -20.63 -10.75
C PHE A 38 -13.57 -19.44 -10.03
N ASP A 39 -13.30 -18.24 -10.54
CA ASP A 39 -14.05 -17.03 -10.15
C ASP A 39 -15.41 -17.03 -10.85
N ALA A 40 -16.51 -16.89 -10.10
CA ALA A 40 -17.87 -16.90 -10.64
C ALA A 40 -18.13 -15.88 -11.77
N LYS A 41 -17.33 -14.78 -11.81
CA LYS A 41 -17.39 -13.77 -12.89
C LYS A 41 -16.73 -14.22 -14.19
N GLU A 42 -15.93 -15.28 -14.15
CA GLU A 42 -15.14 -15.83 -15.25
C GLU A 42 -15.36 -17.35 -15.35
N ALA A 43 -16.56 -17.83 -14.96
CA ALA A 43 -16.89 -19.25 -14.95
C ALA A 43 -16.70 -19.86 -16.35
N PRO A 44 -15.88 -20.91 -16.49
CA PRO A 44 -15.74 -21.62 -17.77
C PRO A 44 -16.98 -22.45 -18.08
N ASP A 45 -17.12 -22.86 -19.34
CA ASP A 45 -18.19 -23.78 -19.74
C ASP A 45 -17.92 -25.18 -19.17
N ARG A 46 -18.77 -25.63 -18.24
CA ARG A 46 -18.63 -26.95 -17.61
C ARG A 46 -18.74 -28.11 -18.61
N SER A 47 -19.51 -27.95 -19.68
CA SER A 47 -19.73 -29.00 -20.65
C SER A 47 -18.48 -29.37 -21.45
N ALA A 48 -17.48 -28.47 -21.49
CA ALA A 48 -16.20 -28.73 -22.13
C ALA A 48 -15.26 -29.62 -21.30
N PHE A 49 -15.54 -29.79 -20.00
CA PHE A 49 -14.69 -30.56 -19.09
C PHE A 49 -15.18 -32.01 -18.89
N PRO A 50 -14.26 -32.96 -18.57
CA PRO A 50 -14.64 -34.31 -18.19
C PRO A 50 -15.64 -34.34 -17.02
N GLY A 51 -16.61 -35.24 -17.06
CA GLY A 51 -17.68 -35.35 -16.06
C GLY A 51 -17.19 -35.65 -14.63
N GLU A 52 -16.05 -36.32 -14.51
CA GLU A 52 -15.41 -36.72 -13.24
C GLU A 52 -14.68 -35.60 -12.52
N VAL A 53 -14.49 -34.45 -13.16
CA VAL A 53 -13.78 -33.30 -12.57
C VAL A 53 -14.62 -32.59 -11.52
N GLY A 54 -14.07 -32.36 -10.33
CA GLY A 54 -14.68 -31.57 -9.27
C GLY A 54 -14.90 -30.13 -9.72
N TRP A 55 -16.04 -29.50 -9.36
CA TRP A 55 -16.42 -28.18 -9.84
C TRP A 55 -16.71 -27.25 -8.67
N HIS A 56 -15.90 -26.20 -8.48
CA HIS A 56 -15.92 -25.38 -7.27
C HIS A 56 -15.71 -23.90 -7.57
N GLU A 57 -16.42 -23.05 -6.83
CA GLU A 57 -16.16 -21.62 -6.83
C GLU A 57 -14.94 -21.25 -5.97
N ARG A 58 -14.32 -20.12 -6.28
CA ARG A 58 -13.13 -19.58 -5.60
C ARG A 58 -13.21 -19.61 -4.07
N ALA A 59 -14.38 -19.31 -3.50
CA ALA A 59 -14.57 -19.30 -2.04
C ALA A 59 -14.35 -20.68 -1.39
N GLN A 60 -14.50 -21.77 -2.16
CA GLN A 60 -14.34 -23.15 -1.71
C GLN A 60 -12.89 -23.66 -1.83
N LEU A 61 -11.95 -22.84 -2.33
CA LEU A 61 -10.57 -23.27 -2.56
C LEU A 61 -9.89 -23.88 -1.32
N PRO A 62 -10.03 -23.32 -0.09
CA PRO A 62 -9.43 -23.93 1.11
C PRO A 62 -9.95 -25.34 1.39
N ASP A 63 -11.26 -25.57 1.23
CA ASP A 63 -11.88 -26.88 1.44
C ASP A 63 -11.45 -27.87 0.36
N VAL A 64 -11.30 -27.41 -0.90
CA VAL A 64 -10.79 -28.23 -2.01
C VAL A 64 -9.34 -28.63 -1.73
N GLN A 65 -8.49 -27.69 -1.31
CA GLN A 65 -7.09 -27.98 -0.95
C GLN A 65 -7.00 -29.02 0.18
N GLY A 66 -7.82 -28.89 1.24
CA GLY A 66 -7.87 -29.85 2.34
C GLY A 66 -8.20 -31.26 1.85
N ARG A 67 -9.27 -31.41 1.06
CA ARG A 67 -9.67 -32.72 0.49
C ARG A 67 -8.62 -33.31 -0.46
N MET A 68 -7.99 -32.46 -1.27
CA MET A 68 -6.93 -32.91 -2.19
C MET A 68 -5.68 -33.38 -1.44
N ALA A 69 -5.36 -32.77 -0.31
CA ALA A 69 -4.24 -33.20 0.53
C ALA A 69 -4.44 -34.59 1.16
N GLU A 70 -5.69 -35.01 1.37
CA GLU A 70 -6.05 -36.34 1.90
C GLU A 70 -6.11 -37.41 0.80
N THR A 71 -6.07 -37.04 -0.47
CA THR A 71 -6.15 -37.99 -1.60
C THR A 71 -4.87 -38.80 -1.72
N ALA A 72 -4.97 -40.12 -1.62
CA ALA A 72 -3.83 -41.01 -1.86
C ALA A 72 -3.46 -41.00 -3.34
N GLY A 73 -2.25 -40.59 -3.65
CA GLY A 73 -1.73 -40.46 -5.02
C GLY A 73 -1.67 -39.00 -5.49
N VAL A 74 -1.60 -38.80 -6.80
CA VAL A 74 -1.52 -37.47 -7.39
C VAL A 74 -2.91 -36.87 -7.51
N SER A 75 -3.08 -35.66 -6.99
CA SER A 75 -4.27 -34.83 -7.17
C SER A 75 -3.90 -33.50 -7.81
N ALA A 76 -4.81 -32.87 -8.53
CA ALA A 76 -4.59 -31.60 -9.22
C ALA A 76 -5.75 -30.63 -9.07
N ILE A 77 -5.42 -29.35 -8.87
CA ILE A 77 -6.39 -28.25 -8.88
C ILE A 77 -6.06 -27.36 -10.09
N ILE A 78 -7.02 -27.20 -10.98
CA ILE A 78 -6.96 -26.24 -12.09
C ILE A 78 -7.69 -24.99 -11.63
N TYR A 79 -6.94 -23.98 -11.19
CA TYR A 79 -7.52 -22.70 -10.78
C TYR A 79 -7.63 -21.75 -11.98
N ILE A 80 -8.87 -21.36 -12.33
CA ILE A 80 -9.16 -20.54 -13.51
C ILE A 80 -9.55 -19.14 -13.10
N GLN A 81 -8.66 -18.19 -13.36
CA GLN A 81 -8.91 -16.76 -13.17
C GLN A 81 -7.89 -15.95 -13.96
N THR A 82 -8.32 -14.91 -14.67
CA THR A 82 -7.40 -13.98 -15.32
C THR A 82 -6.56 -13.25 -14.27
N CYS A 83 -5.24 -13.21 -14.46
CA CYS A 83 -4.34 -12.49 -13.57
C CYS A 83 -4.75 -11.03 -13.40
N ALA A 84 -4.70 -10.53 -12.16
CA ALA A 84 -5.07 -9.15 -11.84
C ALA A 84 -4.28 -8.08 -12.62
N ALA A 85 -2.99 -8.32 -12.86
CA ALA A 85 -2.16 -7.44 -13.68
C ALA A 85 -2.60 -7.45 -15.14
N GLU A 86 -2.98 -8.63 -15.66
CA GLU A 86 -3.48 -8.78 -17.03
C GLU A 86 -4.86 -8.15 -17.20
N LYS A 87 -5.78 -8.31 -16.24
CA LYS A 87 -7.07 -7.61 -16.24
C LYS A 87 -6.89 -6.10 -16.42
N ARG A 88 -5.95 -5.47 -15.68
CA ARG A 88 -5.67 -4.04 -15.80
C ARG A 88 -5.13 -3.67 -17.19
N ARG A 89 -4.19 -4.45 -17.72
CA ARG A 89 -3.64 -4.23 -19.08
C ARG A 89 -4.73 -4.32 -20.14
N ARG A 90 -5.56 -5.36 -20.05
CA ARG A 90 -6.67 -5.58 -21.00
C ARG A 90 -7.74 -4.49 -20.89
N ARG A 91 -8.06 -4.02 -19.68
CA ARG A 91 -8.96 -2.86 -19.47
C ARG A 91 -8.40 -1.59 -20.09
N LYS A 92 -7.11 -1.28 -19.87
CA LYS A 92 -6.46 -0.13 -20.51
C LYS A 92 -6.47 -0.21 -22.04
N ARG A 93 -6.48 -1.42 -22.62
CA ARG A 93 -6.57 -1.68 -24.06
C ARG A 93 -8.01 -1.82 -24.57
N GLY A 94 -9.01 -1.74 -23.71
CA GLY A 94 -10.43 -1.92 -24.09
C GLY A 94 -10.82 -3.37 -24.42
N THR A 95 -9.98 -4.37 -24.09
CA THR A 95 -10.20 -5.79 -24.42
C THR A 95 -10.68 -6.63 -23.22
N PHE A 96 -11.04 -5.99 -22.11
CA PHE A 96 -11.64 -6.63 -20.95
C PHE A 96 -12.67 -5.69 -20.32
N PRO A 97 -13.80 -6.23 -19.77
CA PRO A 97 -14.83 -5.40 -19.15
C PRO A 97 -14.27 -4.48 -18.08
N ASP A 98 -14.52 -3.18 -18.22
CA ASP A 98 -14.10 -2.17 -17.24
C ASP A 98 -15.33 -1.54 -16.57
N PRO A 99 -15.75 -2.06 -15.39
CA PRO A 99 -16.92 -1.51 -14.71
C PRO A 99 -16.76 -0.02 -14.39
N ASP A 100 -17.78 0.77 -14.71
CA ASP A 100 -17.88 2.18 -14.28
C ASP A 100 -18.25 2.24 -12.78
N ARG A 101 -17.39 1.67 -11.96
CA ARG A 101 -17.53 1.63 -10.51
C ARG A 101 -16.15 1.59 -9.88
N ARG A 102 -15.90 2.46 -8.93
CA ARG A 102 -14.64 2.55 -8.19
C ARG A 102 -14.90 2.49 -6.70
N VAL A 103 -13.93 2.03 -5.94
CA VAL A 103 -13.99 2.01 -4.47
C VAL A 103 -13.28 3.24 -3.94
N PHE A 104 -13.90 3.90 -2.98
CA PHE A 104 -13.37 5.01 -2.22
C PHE A 104 -13.48 4.69 -0.72
N ILE A 105 -12.47 5.05 0.05
CA ILE A 105 -12.48 4.95 1.52
C ILE A 105 -12.48 6.37 2.07
N ASN A 106 -13.52 6.70 2.83
CA ASN A 106 -13.50 7.93 3.62
C ASN A 106 -12.55 7.75 4.81
N THR A 107 -11.41 8.42 4.75
CA THR A 107 -10.31 8.29 5.73
C THR A 107 -10.71 8.74 7.13
N ASP A 108 -11.64 9.68 7.28
CA ASP A 108 -12.10 10.14 8.59
C ASP A 108 -12.93 9.08 9.32
N ILE A 109 -13.67 8.26 8.55
CA ILE A 109 -14.42 7.14 9.11
C ILE A 109 -13.50 5.94 9.36
N CYS A 110 -12.47 5.77 8.55
CA CYS A 110 -11.55 4.64 8.66
C CYS A 110 -10.88 4.61 10.04
N GLU A 111 -10.90 3.43 10.69
CA GLU A 111 -10.25 3.18 11.97
C GLU A 111 -8.83 2.59 11.84
N GLY A 112 -8.37 2.31 10.62
CA GLY A 112 -7.06 1.72 10.38
C GLY A 112 -6.92 0.26 10.86
N CYS A 113 -8.04 -0.45 11.07
CA CYS A 113 -8.05 -1.79 11.68
C CYS A 113 -7.49 -2.92 10.79
N GLY A 114 -7.32 -2.68 9.49
CA GLY A 114 -6.77 -3.67 8.56
C GLY A 114 -7.73 -4.75 8.06
N ASP A 115 -8.96 -4.87 8.58
CA ASP A 115 -9.91 -5.92 8.18
C ASP A 115 -10.15 -5.97 6.65
N CYS A 116 -10.19 -4.82 5.97
CA CYS A 116 -10.29 -4.77 4.51
C CYS A 116 -9.09 -5.41 3.79
N GLY A 117 -7.88 -5.30 4.35
CA GLY A 117 -6.68 -5.97 3.84
C GLY A 117 -6.79 -7.49 4.00
N ILE A 118 -7.21 -7.95 5.19
CA ILE A 118 -7.41 -9.38 5.48
C ILE A 118 -8.45 -9.99 4.54
N GLN A 119 -9.58 -9.30 4.32
CA GLN A 119 -10.66 -9.82 3.46
C GLN A 119 -10.27 -9.84 1.97
N SER A 120 -9.48 -8.88 1.51
CA SER A 120 -9.15 -8.75 0.08
C SER A 120 -7.77 -9.24 -0.30
N ASN A 121 -6.85 -9.30 0.64
CA ASN A 121 -5.42 -9.54 0.38
C ASN A 121 -4.89 -8.66 -0.77
N CYS A 122 -5.30 -7.38 -0.80
CA CYS A 122 -5.10 -6.48 -1.93
C CYS A 122 -4.11 -5.35 -1.58
N VAL A 123 -3.00 -5.28 -2.30
CA VAL A 123 -1.98 -4.22 -2.15
C VAL A 123 -2.42 -2.85 -2.70
N SER A 124 -3.59 -2.75 -3.33
CA SER A 124 -4.16 -1.44 -3.71
C SER A 124 -4.90 -0.75 -2.55
N VAL A 125 -5.08 -1.45 -1.42
CA VAL A 125 -5.50 -0.84 -0.16
C VAL A 125 -4.24 -0.34 0.52
N ILE A 126 -3.95 0.95 0.38
CA ILE A 126 -2.70 1.57 0.85
C ILE A 126 -2.87 2.27 2.19
N PRO A 127 -1.81 2.42 3.01
CA PRO A 127 -1.83 3.26 4.19
C PRO A 127 -1.81 4.74 3.81
N VAL A 128 -2.46 5.54 4.65
CA VAL A 128 -2.40 7.02 4.60
C VAL A 128 -2.21 7.52 6.01
N GLU A 129 -1.18 8.31 6.25
CA GLU A 129 -0.98 8.96 7.54
C GLU A 129 -1.90 10.17 7.65
N THR A 130 -2.54 10.32 8.79
CA THR A 130 -3.42 11.44 9.11
C THR A 130 -3.12 11.94 10.53
N GLU A 131 -3.64 13.12 10.88
CA GLU A 131 -3.55 13.67 12.23
C GLU A 131 -4.17 12.76 13.31
N PHE A 132 -5.08 11.85 12.92
CA PHE A 132 -5.71 10.85 13.78
C PHE A 132 -5.12 9.44 13.62
N GLY A 133 -3.87 9.34 13.15
CA GLY A 133 -3.14 8.10 12.93
C GLY A 133 -3.34 7.52 11.54
N ARG A 134 -2.80 6.32 11.34
CA ARG A 134 -2.76 5.64 10.04
C ARG A 134 -4.13 5.12 9.62
N LYS A 135 -4.55 5.49 8.43
CA LYS A 135 -5.82 5.12 7.79
C LYS A 135 -5.56 4.30 6.53
N ARG A 136 -6.64 4.03 5.77
CA ARG A 136 -6.58 3.32 4.50
C ARG A 136 -7.18 4.17 3.38
N ALA A 137 -6.58 4.07 2.21
CA ALA A 137 -7.12 4.60 0.95
C ALA A 137 -7.01 3.54 -0.15
N ILE A 138 -7.62 3.80 -1.30
CA ILE A 138 -7.49 2.94 -2.48
C ILE A 138 -6.61 3.64 -3.50
N ASP A 139 -5.48 3.03 -3.82
CA ASP A 139 -4.72 3.42 -5.00
C ASP A 139 -5.52 3.07 -6.27
N GLN A 140 -6.06 4.10 -6.90
CA GLN A 140 -6.92 3.96 -8.08
C GLN A 140 -6.15 3.47 -9.30
N SER A 141 -4.84 3.67 -9.35
CA SER A 141 -3.98 3.26 -10.47
C SER A 141 -3.74 1.75 -10.47
N SER A 142 -3.62 1.15 -9.28
CA SER A 142 -3.35 -0.28 -9.10
C SER A 142 -4.60 -1.11 -8.79
N CYS A 143 -5.78 -0.49 -8.59
CA CYS A 143 -7.02 -1.16 -8.24
C CYS A 143 -7.51 -2.09 -9.37
N ASN A 144 -7.80 -3.35 -9.03
CA ASN A 144 -8.30 -4.35 -9.98
C ASN A 144 -9.82 -4.34 -10.16
N LYS A 145 -10.54 -3.48 -9.44
CA LYS A 145 -12.01 -3.48 -9.42
C LYS A 145 -12.60 -4.87 -9.10
N ASP A 146 -11.92 -5.59 -8.20
CA ASP A 146 -12.38 -6.90 -7.69
C ASP A 146 -13.48 -6.75 -6.64
N TYR A 147 -13.42 -5.65 -5.86
CA TYR A 147 -14.37 -5.27 -4.82
C TYR A 147 -14.34 -6.12 -3.54
N SER A 148 -13.46 -7.10 -3.40
CA SER A 148 -13.32 -7.92 -2.18
C SER A 148 -13.02 -7.09 -0.93
N CYS A 149 -12.40 -5.91 -1.08
CA CYS A 149 -12.16 -4.99 0.04
C CYS A 149 -13.47 -4.46 0.68
N LEU A 150 -14.59 -4.49 -0.04
CA LEU A 150 -15.91 -4.12 0.49
C LEU A 150 -16.42 -5.11 1.54
N ASP A 151 -15.86 -6.33 1.61
CA ASP A 151 -16.22 -7.35 2.61
C ASP A 151 -15.63 -7.02 3.99
N GLY A 152 -14.67 -6.08 4.07
CA GLY A 152 -14.21 -5.49 5.33
C GLY A 152 -15.38 -4.85 6.11
N PHE A 153 -15.48 -5.15 7.42
CA PHE A 153 -16.59 -4.71 8.26
C PHE A 153 -16.40 -3.28 8.75
N CYS A 154 -16.73 -2.30 7.88
CA CYS A 154 -16.49 -0.89 8.19
C CYS A 154 -17.44 0.00 7.33
N PRO A 155 -17.95 1.13 7.85
CA PRO A 155 -18.79 2.07 7.12
C PRO A 155 -18.01 3.06 6.26
N SER A 156 -16.67 3.01 6.24
CA SER A 156 -15.84 3.95 5.47
C SER A 156 -15.86 3.72 3.97
N PHE A 157 -16.35 2.55 3.53
CA PHE A 157 -16.38 2.19 2.12
C PHE A 157 -17.54 2.82 1.37
N VAL A 158 -17.20 3.48 0.28
CA VAL A 158 -18.14 4.06 -0.67
C VAL A 158 -17.77 3.61 -2.06
N THR A 159 -18.73 3.26 -2.89
CA THR A 159 -18.50 3.08 -4.32
C THR A 159 -18.97 4.28 -5.11
N VAL A 160 -18.13 4.69 -6.06
CA VAL A 160 -18.32 5.84 -6.92
C VAL A 160 -18.59 5.33 -8.33
N THR A 161 -19.70 5.72 -8.93
CA THR A 161 -20.05 5.45 -10.34
C THR A 161 -20.08 6.77 -11.10
N GLY A 162 -19.67 6.80 -12.36
CA GLY A 162 -19.57 8.02 -13.19
C GLY A 162 -18.34 8.87 -12.88
N GLY A 163 -17.41 8.37 -12.05
CA GLY A 163 -16.18 9.06 -11.66
C GLY A 163 -14.94 8.52 -12.37
N GLN A 164 -14.10 9.42 -12.85
CA GLN A 164 -12.75 9.08 -13.30
C GLN A 164 -11.73 9.63 -12.30
N PRO A 165 -10.64 8.92 -12.03
CA PRO A 165 -9.60 9.46 -11.16
C PRO A 165 -9.16 10.81 -11.67
N ARG A 166 -9.16 11.81 -10.78
CA ARG A 166 -8.71 13.15 -11.12
C ARG A 166 -7.23 13.06 -11.49
N LYS A 167 -6.91 13.56 -12.67
CA LYS A 167 -5.52 13.77 -13.03
C LYS A 167 -5.02 14.99 -12.28
N ARG A 168 -3.95 14.82 -11.50
CA ARG A 168 -3.28 15.96 -10.89
C ARG A 168 -2.82 16.92 -12.00
N ALA A 169 -3.01 18.19 -11.78
CA ALA A 169 -2.41 19.19 -12.66
C ALA A 169 -0.89 19.05 -12.53
N ALA A 170 -0.26 18.63 -13.63
CA ALA A 170 1.20 18.56 -13.66
C ALA A 170 1.78 19.96 -13.50
N VAL A 171 2.77 20.11 -12.62
CA VAL A 171 3.54 21.34 -12.55
C VAL A 171 4.37 21.45 -13.83
N ASP A 172 4.17 22.51 -14.59
CA ASP A 172 5.00 22.78 -15.77
C ASP A 172 6.41 23.18 -15.31
N LEU A 173 7.30 22.20 -15.38
CA LEU A 173 8.68 22.36 -14.97
C LEU A 173 9.51 22.85 -16.16
N GLU A 174 9.97 24.10 -16.10
CA GLU A 174 10.95 24.58 -17.07
C GLU A 174 12.30 23.91 -16.80
N ILE A 175 12.68 23.00 -17.69
CA ILE A 175 14.01 22.37 -17.68
C ILE A 175 14.89 23.20 -18.60
N GLY A 176 15.76 24.00 -18.02
CA GLY A 176 16.80 24.74 -18.75
C GLY A 176 17.78 23.79 -19.46
N GLU A 177 18.75 24.35 -20.15
CA GLU A 177 19.83 23.57 -20.74
C GLU A 177 20.68 22.93 -19.64
N LEU A 178 20.80 21.59 -19.69
CA LEU A 178 21.57 20.80 -18.72
C LEU A 178 22.87 20.33 -19.36
N ALA A 179 23.98 20.53 -18.67
CA ALA A 179 25.28 20.03 -19.12
C ALA A 179 25.26 18.49 -19.24
N ALA A 180 25.96 17.98 -20.23
CA ALA A 180 26.14 16.53 -20.33
C ALA A 180 27.11 16.04 -19.24
N PRO A 181 26.83 14.92 -18.56
CA PRO A 181 27.74 14.37 -17.58
C PRO A 181 28.97 13.77 -18.26
N LYS A 182 30.05 13.60 -17.50
CA LYS A 182 31.16 12.79 -17.94
C LYS A 182 30.76 11.32 -17.88
N LEU A 183 30.68 10.67 -19.04
CA LEU A 183 30.33 9.25 -19.12
C LEU A 183 31.50 8.37 -18.66
N PRO A 184 31.22 7.23 -17.98
CA PRO A 184 32.26 6.29 -17.57
C PRO A 184 32.85 5.58 -18.78
N SER A 185 34.17 5.31 -18.75
CA SER A 185 34.83 4.49 -19.73
C SER A 185 34.58 3.01 -19.44
N ILE A 186 34.40 2.21 -20.49
CA ILE A 186 34.25 0.77 -20.36
C ILE A 186 35.65 0.15 -20.42
N ASN A 187 36.02 -0.57 -19.36
CA ASN A 187 37.20 -1.42 -19.31
C ASN A 187 36.78 -2.86 -19.08
N GLY A 188 36.73 -3.67 -20.15
CA GLY A 188 36.04 -4.95 -20.19
C GLY A 188 34.52 -4.75 -20.24
N THR A 189 33.83 -4.88 -19.11
CA THR A 189 32.37 -4.62 -19.03
C THR A 189 32.03 -3.59 -17.99
N HIS A 190 30.99 -2.82 -18.27
CA HIS A 190 30.29 -1.97 -17.29
C HIS A 190 29.04 -2.70 -16.83
N ASN A 191 28.94 -2.96 -15.53
CA ASN A 191 27.93 -3.84 -14.94
C ASN A 191 26.85 -3.04 -14.25
N VAL A 192 25.64 -3.04 -14.80
CA VAL A 192 24.47 -2.36 -14.26
C VAL A 192 23.57 -3.38 -13.57
N VAL A 193 23.26 -3.15 -12.32
CA VAL A 193 22.25 -3.89 -11.55
C VAL A 193 21.02 -3.02 -11.40
N ILE A 194 19.87 -3.50 -11.90
CA ILE A 194 18.60 -2.79 -11.79
C ILE A 194 17.70 -3.61 -10.87
N THR A 195 17.13 -2.97 -9.87
CA THR A 195 16.31 -3.62 -8.84
C THR A 195 14.98 -2.91 -8.68
N GLY A 196 13.99 -3.65 -8.25
CA GLY A 196 12.69 -3.04 -7.88
C GLY A 196 11.60 -4.06 -7.64
N VAL A 197 10.50 -3.57 -7.12
CA VAL A 197 9.28 -4.37 -6.94
C VAL A 197 8.62 -4.59 -8.31
N GLY A 198 8.13 -5.79 -8.56
CA GLY A 198 7.46 -6.14 -9.81
C GLY A 198 6.28 -5.21 -10.13
N GLY A 199 6.28 -4.67 -11.34
CA GLY A 199 5.28 -3.71 -11.82
C GLY A 199 5.74 -2.24 -11.82
N THR A 200 6.93 -1.92 -11.31
CA THR A 200 7.48 -0.55 -11.29
C THR A 200 8.24 -0.15 -12.58
N GLY A 201 8.22 -1.00 -13.60
CA GLY A 201 8.84 -0.72 -14.90
C GLY A 201 10.36 -0.95 -14.97
N VAL A 202 10.96 -1.61 -13.98
CA VAL A 202 12.41 -1.91 -13.97
C VAL A 202 12.86 -2.78 -15.14
N VAL A 203 12.00 -3.69 -15.62
CA VAL A 203 12.26 -4.49 -16.82
C VAL A 203 12.41 -3.60 -18.06
N THR A 204 11.61 -2.56 -18.15
CA THR A 204 11.69 -1.59 -19.24
C THR A 204 13.03 -0.85 -19.25
N ILE A 205 13.56 -0.49 -18.07
CA ILE A 205 14.88 0.15 -17.98
C ILE A 205 15.95 -0.80 -18.57
N GLY A 206 15.95 -2.08 -18.19
CA GLY A 206 16.91 -3.06 -18.71
C GLY A 206 16.84 -3.18 -20.24
N ALA A 207 15.63 -3.33 -20.78
CA ALA A 207 15.44 -3.42 -22.23
C ALA A 207 15.89 -2.14 -22.97
N LEU A 208 15.61 -0.96 -22.41
CA LEU A 208 16.07 0.32 -22.98
C LEU A 208 17.59 0.45 -22.95
N LEU A 209 18.26 0.02 -21.87
CA LEU A 209 19.71 0.05 -21.78
C LEU A 209 20.37 -0.91 -22.80
N ALA A 210 19.84 -2.11 -22.97
CA ALA A 210 20.33 -3.06 -23.94
C ALA A 210 20.17 -2.51 -25.39
N MET A 211 19.01 -1.94 -25.70
CA MET A 211 18.76 -1.31 -27.01
C MET A 211 19.65 -0.08 -27.21
N ALA A 212 19.80 0.77 -26.19
CA ALA A 212 20.66 1.95 -26.27
C ALA A 212 22.12 1.58 -26.47
N ALA A 213 22.61 0.50 -25.83
CA ALA A 213 23.96 -0.01 -26.05
C ALA A 213 24.16 -0.44 -27.51
N HIS A 214 23.21 -1.16 -28.08
CA HIS A 214 23.25 -1.55 -29.49
C HIS A 214 23.28 -0.33 -30.42
N LEU A 215 22.45 0.66 -30.18
CA LEU A 215 22.38 1.92 -30.95
C LEU A 215 23.66 2.77 -30.82
N ASP A 216 24.37 2.65 -29.71
CA ASP A 216 25.62 3.34 -29.41
C ASP A 216 26.86 2.53 -29.91
N GLY A 217 26.64 1.48 -30.71
CA GLY A 217 27.68 0.62 -31.26
C GLY A 217 28.39 -0.26 -30.22
N LYS A 218 27.73 -0.53 -29.10
CA LYS A 218 28.24 -1.38 -28.01
C LYS A 218 27.47 -2.69 -27.92
N ALA A 219 28.03 -3.66 -27.23
CA ALA A 219 27.36 -4.91 -26.92
C ALA A 219 26.67 -4.86 -25.56
N ALA A 220 25.56 -5.58 -25.41
CA ALA A 220 24.87 -5.73 -24.11
C ALA A 220 24.40 -7.16 -23.90
N GLY A 221 24.64 -7.69 -22.70
CA GLY A 221 24.04 -8.93 -22.20
C GLY A 221 23.08 -8.62 -21.06
N MET A 222 21.84 -9.11 -21.14
CA MET A 222 20.82 -8.85 -20.10
C MET A 222 20.24 -10.15 -19.57
N MET A 223 20.04 -10.23 -18.26
CA MET A 223 19.35 -11.31 -17.58
C MET A 223 18.34 -10.75 -16.58
N GLU A 224 17.12 -11.20 -16.70
CA GLU A 224 16.04 -10.88 -15.78
C GLU A 224 15.84 -12.01 -14.78
N MET A 225 15.81 -11.66 -13.49
CA MET A 225 15.48 -12.57 -12.41
C MET A 225 14.22 -12.05 -11.71
N ALA A 226 13.08 -12.42 -12.26
CA ALA A 226 11.80 -12.14 -11.62
C ALA A 226 11.44 -13.26 -10.65
N GLY A 227 10.99 -12.89 -9.45
CA GLY A 227 10.41 -13.85 -8.51
C GLY A 227 9.06 -14.37 -9.01
N LEU A 228 8.59 -15.50 -8.46
CA LEU A 228 7.26 -16.06 -8.77
C LEU A 228 6.11 -15.14 -8.37
N ALA A 229 6.33 -14.23 -7.42
CA ALA A 229 5.34 -13.23 -7.01
C ALA A 229 5.22 -12.13 -8.07
N GLN A 230 4.16 -12.16 -8.86
CA GLN A 230 3.94 -11.26 -9.99
C GLN A 230 3.50 -9.84 -9.59
N LYS A 231 3.13 -9.60 -8.34
CA LYS A 231 2.78 -8.29 -7.80
C LYS A 231 3.46 -8.13 -6.44
N GLY A 232 4.34 -7.13 -6.34
CA GLY A 232 5.09 -6.88 -5.13
C GLY A 232 6.28 -7.82 -4.88
N GLY A 233 6.63 -8.72 -5.83
CA GLY A 233 7.81 -9.55 -5.75
C GLY A 233 9.08 -8.83 -6.20
N ALA A 234 10.24 -9.22 -5.65
CA ALA A 234 11.52 -8.65 -6.01
C ALA A 234 11.91 -9.01 -7.45
N VAL A 235 12.33 -8.02 -8.23
CA VAL A 235 12.89 -8.16 -9.56
C VAL A 235 14.33 -7.65 -9.55
N HIS A 236 15.24 -8.46 -10.08
CA HIS A 236 16.64 -8.09 -10.28
C HIS A 236 16.98 -8.26 -11.76
N ILE A 237 17.63 -7.26 -12.33
CA ILE A 237 18.10 -7.31 -13.71
C ILE A 237 19.59 -7.04 -13.68
N HIS A 238 20.33 -7.90 -14.34
CA HIS A 238 21.74 -7.72 -14.59
C HIS A 238 21.88 -7.32 -16.05
N CYS A 239 22.49 -6.17 -16.31
CA CYS A 239 22.81 -5.69 -17.64
C CYS A 239 24.31 -5.41 -17.71
N ARG A 240 25.01 -6.12 -18.56
CA ARG A 240 26.45 -5.93 -18.80
C ARG A 240 26.65 -5.29 -20.15
N ILE A 241 27.40 -4.20 -20.20
CA ILE A 241 27.65 -3.41 -21.39
C ILE A 241 29.17 -3.53 -21.71
N GLY A 242 29.51 -4.00 -22.88
CA GLY A 242 30.87 -4.11 -23.37
C GLY A 242 31.11 -3.28 -24.65
N ASN A 243 32.35 -3.04 -25.00
CA ASN A 243 32.66 -2.40 -26.29
C ASN A 243 32.45 -3.38 -27.47
N ALA A 244 32.59 -4.69 -27.22
CA ALA A 244 32.36 -5.75 -28.22
C ALA A 244 31.64 -6.95 -27.58
N PRO A 245 30.97 -7.83 -28.35
CA PRO A 245 30.29 -9.02 -27.83
C PRO A 245 31.23 -9.94 -27.04
N GLU A 246 32.47 -10.02 -27.41
CA GLU A 246 33.49 -10.85 -26.78
C GLU A 246 33.84 -10.42 -25.36
N ASP A 247 33.59 -9.17 -25.00
CA ASP A 247 33.76 -8.63 -23.63
C ASP A 247 32.77 -9.26 -22.65
N ILE A 248 31.62 -9.76 -23.14
CA ILE A 248 30.53 -10.29 -22.33
C ILE A 248 30.67 -11.82 -22.19
N THR A 249 31.56 -12.26 -21.32
CA THR A 249 31.81 -13.70 -21.08
C THR A 249 30.77 -14.36 -20.20
N ALA A 250 30.01 -13.61 -19.43
CA ALA A 250 28.90 -14.06 -18.59
C ALA A 250 27.87 -12.94 -18.48
N ILE A 251 26.57 -13.28 -18.37
CA ILE A 251 25.51 -12.27 -18.26
C ILE A 251 25.31 -11.86 -16.79
N ARG A 252 25.48 -12.78 -15.85
CA ARG A 252 25.29 -12.49 -14.42
C ARG A 252 26.46 -11.67 -13.89
N VAL A 253 26.13 -10.57 -13.20
CA VAL A 253 27.09 -9.76 -12.44
C VAL A 253 27.53 -10.54 -11.20
N ALA A 254 28.83 -10.65 -10.98
CA ALA A 254 29.37 -11.36 -9.84
C ALA A 254 29.37 -10.49 -8.56
N VAL A 255 29.70 -11.11 -7.43
CA VAL A 255 29.79 -10.47 -6.13
C VAL A 255 30.82 -9.33 -6.15
N GLY A 256 30.41 -8.12 -5.75
CA GLY A 256 31.27 -6.94 -5.72
C GLY A 256 31.66 -6.37 -7.09
N GLU A 257 30.99 -6.79 -8.17
CA GLU A 257 31.31 -6.33 -9.52
C GLU A 257 30.34 -5.33 -10.13
N ALA A 258 29.30 -4.93 -9.43
CA ALA A 258 28.40 -3.89 -9.94
C ALA A 258 29.13 -2.54 -10.04
N ASP A 259 29.04 -1.89 -11.20
CA ASP A 259 29.51 -0.52 -11.40
C ASP A 259 28.38 0.48 -11.13
N THR A 260 27.14 0.11 -11.47
CA THR A 260 25.95 0.95 -11.29
C THR A 260 24.81 0.17 -10.65
N LEU A 261 24.14 0.80 -9.66
CA LEU A 261 22.86 0.37 -9.12
C LEU A 261 21.76 1.35 -9.55
N ILE A 262 20.74 0.85 -10.24
CA ILE A 262 19.48 1.59 -10.50
C ILE A 262 18.40 0.97 -9.65
N GLY A 263 18.08 1.60 -8.51
CA GLY A 263 17.15 1.08 -7.52
C GLY A 263 15.74 1.64 -7.69
N GLY A 264 14.80 0.83 -8.18
CA GLY A 264 13.39 1.22 -8.32
C GLY A 264 12.64 1.34 -6.99
N ASP A 265 13.18 0.76 -5.90
CA ASP A 265 12.69 0.89 -4.52
C ASP A 265 13.79 0.56 -3.51
N LEU A 266 13.57 0.96 -2.25
CA LEU A 266 14.51 0.72 -1.15
C LEU A 266 14.60 -0.76 -0.74
N VAL A 267 13.47 -1.49 -0.73
CA VAL A 267 13.39 -2.84 -0.15
C VAL A 267 14.24 -3.83 -0.94
N VAL A 268 14.08 -3.84 -2.27
CA VAL A 268 14.85 -4.75 -3.13
C VAL A 268 16.29 -4.28 -3.27
N SER A 269 16.52 -2.96 -3.34
CA SER A 269 17.86 -2.38 -3.46
C SER A 269 18.73 -2.65 -2.24
N ALA A 270 18.16 -2.56 -1.02
CA ALA A 270 18.87 -2.88 0.22
C ALA A 270 18.81 -4.37 0.61
N GLY A 271 18.23 -5.20 -0.24
CA GLY A 271 18.17 -6.65 -0.01
C GLY A 271 19.55 -7.31 -0.10
N GLN A 272 19.75 -8.37 0.69
CA GLN A 272 21.04 -9.10 0.75
C GLN A 272 21.59 -9.49 -0.63
N LYS A 273 20.72 -9.93 -1.54
CA LYS A 273 21.12 -10.32 -2.91
C LYS A 273 21.68 -9.14 -3.71
N THR A 274 21.17 -7.94 -3.50
CA THR A 274 21.67 -6.72 -4.15
C THR A 274 22.97 -6.27 -3.48
N LEU A 275 22.96 -6.15 -2.14
CA LEU A 275 24.11 -5.65 -1.38
C LEU A 275 25.39 -6.45 -1.66
N GLN A 276 25.29 -7.77 -1.86
CA GLN A 276 26.45 -8.61 -2.21
C GLN A 276 27.11 -8.24 -3.55
N LEU A 277 26.36 -7.63 -4.47
CA LEU A 277 26.88 -7.25 -5.80
C LEU A 277 27.60 -5.90 -5.75
N LEU A 278 27.34 -5.09 -4.72
CA LEU A 278 27.85 -3.73 -4.56
C LEU A 278 29.25 -3.73 -3.95
N LYS A 279 30.03 -2.72 -4.29
CA LYS A 279 31.38 -2.50 -3.72
C LYS A 279 31.65 -1.01 -3.52
N ALA A 280 31.94 -0.63 -2.29
CA ALA A 280 32.29 0.74 -1.95
C ALA A 280 33.47 1.25 -2.77
N GLY A 281 33.36 2.47 -3.28
CA GLY A 281 34.39 3.11 -4.13
C GLY A 281 34.41 2.63 -5.60
N ARG A 282 33.55 1.65 -5.94
CA ARG A 282 33.33 1.21 -7.33
C ARG A 282 31.90 1.49 -7.79
N THR A 283 30.92 1.01 -7.01
CA THR A 283 29.52 1.10 -7.39
C THR A 283 28.96 2.51 -7.11
N GLY A 284 28.41 3.16 -8.14
CA GLY A 284 27.52 4.29 -8.00
C GLY A 284 26.06 3.84 -8.03
N GLY A 285 25.15 4.54 -7.34
CA GLY A 285 23.75 4.14 -7.32
C GLY A 285 22.79 5.32 -7.24
N VAL A 286 21.66 5.21 -7.95
CA VAL A 286 20.48 6.05 -7.77
C VAL A 286 19.33 5.18 -7.34
N VAL A 287 18.71 5.52 -6.21
CA VAL A 287 17.64 4.72 -5.60
C VAL A 287 16.41 5.58 -5.37
N ASN A 288 15.26 5.07 -5.81
CA ASN A 288 13.97 5.63 -5.49
C ASN A 288 13.64 5.33 -4.02
N VAL A 289 13.44 6.37 -3.22
CA VAL A 289 13.15 6.25 -1.79
C VAL A 289 11.66 6.19 -1.48
N HIS A 290 10.79 6.21 -2.47
CA HIS A 290 9.36 6.10 -2.25
C HIS A 290 9.00 4.78 -1.58
N GLU A 291 8.27 4.84 -0.46
CA GLU A 291 7.85 3.65 0.27
C GLU A 291 6.66 2.97 -0.43
N THR A 292 6.95 1.96 -1.22
CA THR A 292 5.93 1.15 -1.89
C THR A 292 5.48 0.01 -0.98
N VAL A 293 4.18 -0.06 -0.72
CA VAL A 293 3.56 -1.07 0.15
C VAL A 293 3.80 -2.48 -0.39
N THR A 294 4.34 -3.35 0.45
CA THR A 294 4.57 -4.77 0.16
C THR A 294 3.38 -5.65 0.58
N GLY A 295 3.44 -6.95 0.27
CA GLY A 295 2.40 -7.92 0.66
C GLY A 295 2.22 -8.06 2.18
N ASP A 296 3.24 -7.80 2.98
CA ASP A 296 3.19 -7.91 4.44
C ASP A 296 2.16 -6.96 5.07
N PHE A 297 2.00 -5.79 4.47
CA PHE A 297 1.01 -4.80 4.89
C PHE A 297 -0.43 -5.31 4.86
N THR A 298 -0.77 -6.28 4.02
CA THR A 298 -2.12 -6.86 3.95
C THR A 298 -2.45 -7.70 5.17
N ARG A 299 -1.42 -8.21 5.87
CA ARG A 299 -1.52 -9.06 7.07
C ARG A 299 -1.31 -8.27 8.35
N ASP A 300 -0.33 -7.36 8.34
CA ASP A 300 -0.03 -6.47 9.45
C ASP A 300 -0.45 -5.03 9.10
N PRO A 301 -1.54 -4.51 9.70
CA PRO A 301 -2.02 -3.16 9.42
C PRO A 301 -1.07 -2.06 9.89
N ASP A 302 -0.19 -2.35 10.81
CA ASP A 302 0.78 -1.42 11.37
C ASP A 302 2.18 -1.58 10.77
N PHE A 303 2.35 -2.55 9.85
CA PHE A 303 3.61 -2.76 9.16
C PHE A 303 4.16 -1.46 8.57
N ARG A 304 5.40 -1.14 8.92
CA ARG A 304 6.16 -0.01 8.37
C ARG A 304 7.41 -0.54 7.70
N ILE A 305 7.69 -0.03 6.52
CA ILE A 305 8.97 -0.28 5.87
C ILE A 305 10.03 0.46 6.71
N PRO A 306 11.10 -0.23 7.16
CA PRO A 306 12.16 0.42 7.92
C PRO A 306 13.06 1.25 6.97
N GLY A 307 12.50 2.27 6.30
CA GLY A 307 13.12 3.03 5.23
C GLY A 307 14.48 3.61 5.62
N ASP A 308 14.59 4.21 6.82
CA ASP A 308 15.86 4.75 7.32
C ASP A 308 16.94 3.68 7.47
N ARG A 309 16.58 2.50 8.01
CA ARG A 309 17.52 1.38 8.15
C ARG A 309 17.98 0.84 6.80
N LEU A 310 17.07 0.74 5.84
CA LEU A 310 17.38 0.30 4.48
C LEU A 310 18.30 1.30 3.78
N ARG A 311 18.02 2.60 3.93
CA ARG A 311 18.88 3.67 3.41
C ARG A 311 20.26 3.63 4.02
N LEU A 312 20.39 3.53 5.33
CA LEU A 312 21.67 3.38 6.03
C LEU A 312 22.47 2.16 5.53
N SER A 313 21.80 1.04 5.22
CA SER A 313 22.46 -0.15 4.66
C SER A 313 23.05 0.11 3.27
N LEU A 314 22.35 0.89 2.44
CA LEU A 314 22.84 1.31 1.12
C LEU A 314 23.96 2.34 1.24
N GLU A 315 23.85 3.31 2.14
CA GLU A 315 24.88 4.30 2.43
C GLU A 315 26.18 3.62 2.91
N ALA A 316 26.09 2.61 3.76
CA ALA A 316 27.23 1.83 4.19
C ALA A 316 27.90 1.04 3.03
N ALA A 317 27.11 0.52 2.09
CA ALA A 317 27.58 -0.26 0.94
C ALA A 317 28.18 0.62 -0.18
N LEU A 318 27.63 1.80 -0.43
CA LEU A 318 27.97 2.69 -1.56
C LEU A 318 28.78 3.92 -1.13
N ARG A 319 28.72 4.30 0.15
CA ARG A 319 29.31 5.53 0.68
C ARG A 319 28.85 6.77 -0.13
N ASP A 320 29.79 7.57 -0.62
CA ASP A 320 29.54 8.81 -1.39
C ASP A 320 28.94 8.54 -2.79
N GLY A 321 28.82 7.28 -3.20
CA GLY A 321 28.27 6.88 -4.51
C GLY A 321 26.74 6.77 -4.55
N LEU A 322 26.00 6.98 -3.43
CA LEU A 322 24.54 6.85 -3.37
C LEU A 322 23.86 8.20 -3.57
N ALA A 323 22.91 8.24 -4.52
CA ALA A 323 21.91 9.31 -4.64
C ALA A 323 20.50 8.76 -4.36
N CYS A 324 19.74 9.47 -3.53
CA CYS A 324 18.37 9.13 -3.16
C CYS A 324 17.39 10.17 -3.71
N LEU A 325 16.35 9.72 -4.43
CA LEU A 325 15.31 10.57 -5.01
C LEU A 325 13.95 9.91 -4.83
N ASP A 326 12.91 10.68 -4.49
CA ASP A 326 11.53 10.21 -4.61
C ASP A 326 11.04 10.40 -6.06
N THR A 327 11.43 9.48 -6.94
CA THR A 327 11.10 9.54 -8.36
C THR A 327 9.61 9.30 -8.63
N PHE A 328 8.91 8.62 -7.73
CA PHE A 328 7.49 8.38 -7.80
C PHE A 328 6.71 9.68 -7.56
N ALA A 329 6.94 10.35 -6.43
CA ALA A 329 6.29 11.61 -6.11
C ALA A 329 6.66 12.72 -7.12
N LEU A 330 7.91 12.73 -7.60
CA LEU A 330 8.36 13.67 -8.63
C LEU A 330 7.63 13.46 -9.97
N ALA A 331 7.45 12.21 -10.39
CA ALA A 331 6.70 11.89 -11.61
C ALA A 331 5.21 12.26 -11.47
N GLU A 332 4.61 12.02 -10.31
CA GLU A 332 3.23 12.46 -10.04
C GLU A 332 3.09 13.98 -10.09
N ALA A 333 3.99 14.71 -9.45
CA ALA A 333 3.93 16.17 -9.38
C ALA A 333 4.15 16.84 -10.76
N THR A 334 5.02 16.25 -11.61
CA THR A 334 5.44 16.90 -12.87
C THR A 334 4.75 16.34 -14.11
N LEU A 335 4.25 15.10 -14.07
CA LEU A 335 3.63 14.42 -15.22
C LEU A 335 2.22 13.89 -14.89
N GLY A 336 1.77 14.02 -13.63
CA GLY A 336 0.44 13.59 -13.20
C GLY A 336 0.25 12.07 -13.11
N ASP A 337 1.31 11.27 -13.27
CA ASP A 337 1.25 9.80 -13.18
C ASP A 337 2.61 9.23 -12.76
N SER A 338 2.62 8.48 -11.68
CA SER A 338 3.80 7.81 -11.14
C SER A 338 4.40 6.72 -12.04
N ILE A 339 3.67 6.30 -13.07
CA ILE A 339 4.15 5.29 -14.04
C ILE A 339 5.46 5.68 -14.72
N TYR A 340 5.75 6.97 -14.78
CA TYR A 340 6.98 7.52 -15.39
C TYR A 340 8.18 7.55 -14.44
N SER A 341 8.03 7.12 -13.19
CA SER A 341 9.10 7.13 -12.18
C SER A 341 10.36 6.37 -12.61
N ASN A 342 10.20 5.28 -13.39
CA ASN A 342 11.30 4.52 -13.94
C ASN A 342 12.14 5.32 -14.95
N MET A 343 11.52 6.17 -15.77
CA MET A 343 12.26 7.02 -16.71
C MET A 343 12.91 8.22 -16.01
N VAL A 344 12.27 8.76 -14.97
CA VAL A 344 12.90 9.77 -14.08
C VAL A 344 14.16 9.16 -13.44
N LEU A 345 14.07 7.93 -12.93
CA LEU A 345 15.19 7.21 -12.32
C LEU A 345 16.33 6.98 -13.32
N LEU A 346 16.01 6.56 -14.55
CA LEU A 346 16.98 6.37 -15.63
C LEU A 346 17.67 7.68 -16.00
N GLY A 347 16.91 8.77 -16.11
CA GLY A 347 17.46 10.09 -16.42
C GLY A 347 18.41 10.62 -15.34
N ALA A 348 18.05 10.43 -14.07
CA ALA A 348 18.92 10.78 -12.94
C ALA A 348 20.20 9.93 -12.95
N SER A 349 20.11 8.61 -13.14
CA SER A 349 21.28 7.73 -13.21
C SER A 349 22.22 8.13 -14.34
N TRP A 350 21.69 8.53 -15.49
CA TRP A 350 22.48 9.03 -16.60
C TRP A 350 23.18 10.34 -16.25
N GLN A 351 22.46 11.30 -15.67
CA GLN A 351 23.01 12.63 -15.34
C GLN A 351 24.11 12.55 -14.26
N PHE A 352 24.00 11.60 -13.32
CA PHE A 352 25.09 11.33 -12.37
C PHE A 352 26.32 10.66 -13.00
N GLY A 353 26.35 10.47 -14.34
CA GLY A 353 27.47 9.88 -15.04
C GLY A 353 27.68 8.38 -14.75
N GLN A 354 26.60 7.67 -14.40
CA GLN A 354 26.70 6.26 -14.00
C GLN A 354 26.52 5.27 -15.17
N LEU A 355 26.15 5.77 -16.36
CA LEU A 355 25.88 4.93 -17.53
C LEU A 355 26.83 5.27 -18.67
N PRO A 356 27.49 4.25 -19.31
CA PRO A 356 28.44 4.47 -20.40
C PRO A 356 27.77 4.61 -21.77
N LEU A 357 26.60 5.24 -21.83
CA LEU A 357 25.76 5.33 -23.03
C LEU A 357 25.48 6.79 -23.39
N GLY A 358 25.51 7.08 -24.68
CA GLY A 358 25.16 8.40 -25.19
C GLY A 358 23.69 8.73 -24.99
N ARG A 359 23.38 10.03 -24.65
CA ARG A 359 22.01 10.50 -24.48
C ARG A 359 21.14 10.22 -25.73
N ALA A 360 21.69 10.46 -26.92
CA ALA A 360 20.98 10.23 -28.17
C ALA A 360 20.55 8.78 -28.35
N ALA A 361 21.39 7.82 -27.97
CA ALA A 361 21.07 6.40 -28.03
C ALA A 361 19.95 6.01 -27.04
N ILE A 362 19.97 6.55 -25.82
CA ILE A 362 18.91 6.31 -24.83
C ILE A 362 17.57 6.90 -25.32
N LEU A 363 17.56 8.13 -25.79
CA LEU A 363 16.33 8.74 -26.32
C LEU A 363 15.79 7.97 -27.53
N ARG A 364 16.68 7.51 -28.41
CA ARG A 364 16.26 6.69 -29.55
C ARG A 364 15.71 5.32 -29.12
N ALA A 365 16.24 4.72 -28.08
CA ALA A 365 15.69 3.50 -27.50
C ALA A 365 14.28 3.73 -26.91
N ILE A 366 14.04 4.86 -26.25
CA ILE A 366 12.71 5.26 -25.76
C ILE A 366 11.73 5.42 -26.92
N GLU A 367 12.15 6.06 -28.02
CA GLU A 367 11.33 6.20 -29.23
C GLU A 367 10.96 4.83 -29.84
N LEU A 368 11.94 3.93 -29.96
CA LEU A 368 11.72 2.59 -30.52
C LEU A 368 10.82 1.72 -29.64
N ASN A 369 10.84 1.92 -28.33
CA ASN A 369 9.90 1.26 -27.42
C ASN A 369 8.43 1.64 -27.69
N GLY A 370 8.17 2.80 -28.29
CA GLY A 370 6.87 3.21 -28.83
C GLY A 370 5.78 3.53 -27.82
N ALA A 371 6.04 3.33 -26.52
CA ALA A 371 5.06 3.57 -25.48
C ALA A 371 5.16 5.02 -24.96
N ARG A 372 4.14 5.86 -25.19
CA ARG A 372 4.08 7.24 -24.67
C ARG A 372 5.40 7.98 -24.76
N VAL A 373 5.93 8.05 -25.97
CA VAL A 373 7.30 8.50 -26.24
C VAL A 373 7.59 9.88 -25.66
N ASN A 374 6.72 10.85 -25.90
CA ASN A 374 6.93 12.24 -25.46
C ASN A 374 7.00 12.35 -23.94
N GLU A 375 6.09 11.67 -23.24
CA GLU A 375 6.05 11.68 -21.78
C GLU A 375 7.26 10.95 -21.17
N ASN A 376 7.70 9.85 -21.77
CA ASN A 376 8.88 9.12 -21.31
C ASN A 376 10.19 9.90 -21.56
N VAL A 377 10.31 10.58 -22.68
CA VAL A 377 11.41 11.52 -22.95
C VAL A 377 11.39 12.65 -21.94
N ARG A 378 10.21 13.24 -21.69
CA ARG A 378 10.07 14.32 -20.69
C ARG A 378 10.44 13.82 -19.30
N ALA A 379 10.03 12.62 -18.92
CA ALA A 379 10.38 11.99 -17.63
C ALA A 379 11.90 11.79 -17.48
N PHE A 380 12.56 11.34 -18.53
CA PHE A 380 14.03 11.21 -18.55
C PHE A 380 14.71 12.58 -18.31
N GLU A 381 14.26 13.65 -18.98
CA GLU A 381 14.80 14.99 -18.80
C GLU A 381 14.49 15.54 -17.38
N ILE A 382 13.33 15.25 -16.81
CA ILE A 382 13.01 15.57 -15.41
C ILE A 382 13.98 14.87 -14.46
N GLY A 383 14.31 13.62 -14.72
CA GLY A 383 15.32 12.89 -13.94
C GLY A 383 16.70 13.53 -13.99
N ARG A 384 17.12 13.97 -15.17
CA ARG A 384 18.37 14.74 -15.34
C ARG A 384 18.34 16.02 -14.53
N TRP A 385 17.24 16.78 -14.63
CA TRP A 385 17.05 18.02 -13.88
C TRP A 385 17.08 17.77 -12.36
N ALA A 386 16.45 16.68 -11.89
CA ALA A 386 16.41 16.34 -10.48
C ALA A 386 17.80 16.00 -9.93
N ALA A 387 18.67 15.38 -10.71
CA ALA A 387 20.05 15.10 -10.33
C ALA A 387 20.87 16.38 -10.09
N GLU A 388 20.64 17.42 -10.89
CA GLU A 388 21.28 18.72 -10.74
C GLU A 388 20.62 19.63 -9.68
N ASN A 389 19.36 19.35 -9.32
CA ASN A 389 18.53 20.21 -8.48
C ASN A 389 17.86 19.40 -7.36
N ALA A 390 18.61 18.55 -6.64
CA ALA A 390 18.07 17.61 -5.65
C ALA A 390 17.14 18.26 -4.61
N ASP A 391 17.51 19.43 -4.05
CA ASP A 391 16.69 20.14 -3.06
C ASP A 391 15.37 20.66 -3.65
N LYS A 392 15.39 21.13 -4.89
CA LYS A 392 14.17 21.59 -5.55
C LYS A 392 13.28 20.40 -5.91
N ALA A 393 13.87 19.30 -6.36
CA ALA A 393 13.16 18.06 -6.66
C ALA A 393 12.49 17.49 -5.40
N MET A 394 13.19 17.49 -4.27
CA MET A 394 12.65 17.07 -2.98
C MET A 394 11.47 17.94 -2.56
N ARG A 395 11.59 19.26 -2.61
CA ARG A 395 10.49 20.20 -2.29
C ARG A 395 9.28 19.98 -3.20
N LEU A 396 9.50 19.72 -4.48
CA LEU A 396 8.44 19.47 -5.45
C LEU A 396 7.74 18.14 -5.17
N ALA A 397 8.49 17.09 -4.86
CA ALA A 397 7.96 15.78 -4.45
C ALA A 397 7.13 15.87 -3.16
N MET A 398 7.49 16.75 -2.23
CA MET A 398 6.79 16.95 -0.96
C MET A 398 5.64 17.96 -1.04
N SER A 399 5.44 18.66 -2.15
CA SER A 399 4.47 19.76 -2.26
C SER A 399 3.02 19.35 -1.99
N ASP A 400 2.68 18.08 -2.19
CA ASP A 400 1.34 17.54 -1.98
C ASP A 400 1.16 16.78 -0.66
N VAL A 401 2.21 16.70 0.17
CA VAL A 401 2.09 16.05 1.48
C VAL A 401 1.27 16.95 2.40
N THR A 402 0.08 16.48 2.79
CA THR A 402 -0.74 17.17 3.79
C THR A 402 0.11 17.40 5.04
N ARG A 403 0.36 18.67 5.39
CA ARG A 403 1.14 19.01 6.57
C ARG A 403 0.40 18.50 7.81
N LEU A 404 0.97 17.48 8.43
CA LEU A 404 0.49 16.97 9.71
C LEU A 404 0.91 17.90 10.84
N PRO A 405 0.16 17.97 11.95
CA PRO A 405 0.55 18.69 13.14
C PRO A 405 1.91 18.18 13.66
N GLU A 406 2.89 19.06 13.77
CA GLU A 406 4.24 18.71 14.18
C GLU A 406 4.42 18.87 15.69
N THR A 407 3.94 20.01 16.21
CA THR A 407 4.08 20.32 17.64
C THR A 407 2.99 19.67 18.48
N LEU A 408 3.29 19.41 19.74
CA LEU A 408 2.33 18.90 20.71
C LEU A 408 1.10 19.81 20.84
N ALA A 409 1.30 21.11 20.84
CA ALA A 409 0.21 22.09 20.91
C ALA A 409 -0.74 21.97 19.71
N GLU A 410 -0.19 21.88 18.49
CA GLU A 410 -1.00 21.66 17.28
C GLU A 410 -1.77 20.33 17.33
N LYS A 411 -1.10 19.26 17.79
CA LYS A 411 -1.72 17.93 17.94
C LYS A 411 -2.89 17.95 18.93
N VAL A 412 -2.75 18.66 20.05
CA VAL A 412 -3.81 18.85 21.06
C VAL A 412 -4.94 19.71 20.49
N ASP A 413 -4.62 20.81 19.81
CA ASP A 413 -5.61 21.72 19.25
C ASP A 413 -6.47 21.09 18.16
N VAL A 414 -5.89 20.32 17.26
CA VAL A 414 -6.63 19.60 16.22
C VAL A 414 -7.63 18.63 16.86
N ARG A 415 -7.22 17.87 17.86
CA ARG A 415 -8.06 16.90 18.58
C ARG A 415 -9.17 17.60 19.38
N ALA A 416 -8.86 18.71 20.02
CA ALA A 416 -9.85 19.48 20.75
C ALA A 416 -10.91 20.10 19.82
N ARG A 417 -10.52 20.62 18.65
CA ARG A 417 -11.44 21.11 17.61
C ARG A 417 -12.34 19.97 17.11
N HIS A 418 -11.76 18.79 16.88
CA HIS A 418 -12.54 17.61 16.49
C HIS A 418 -13.57 17.25 17.55
N LEU A 419 -13.22 17.21 18.85
CA LEU A 419 -14.14 16.92 19.95
C LEU A 419 -15.24 17.96 20.10
N ALA A 420 -14.94 19.24 19.84
CA ALA A 420 -15.95 20.30 19.79
C ALA A 420 -16.97 20.07 18.65
N ALA A 421 -16.50 19.66 17.47
CA ALA A 421 -17.36 19.30 16.34
C ALA A 421 -18.13 17.99 16.59
N TYR A 422 -17.48 17.01 17.21
CA TYR A 422 -18.05 15.72 17.59
C TYR A 422 -19.24 15.87 18.55
N GLN A 423 -19.08 16.62 19.64
CA GLN A 423 -20.10 16.79 20.65
C GLN A 423 -20.29 18.25 21.06
N SER A 424 -19.32 18.85 21.76
CA SER A 424 -19.44 20.18 22.35
C SER A 424 -18.09 20.77 22.78
N GLN A 425 -18.05 22.08 23.01
CA GLN A 425 -16.92 22.76 23.63
C GLN A 425 -16.61 22.25 25.04
N GLY A 426 -17.63 21.79 25.78
CA GLY A 426 -17.45 21.19 27.12
C GLY A 426 -16.62 19.90 27.06
N LEU A 427 -16.82 19.06 26.03
CA LEU A 427 -16.01 17.85 25.83
C LEU A 427 -14.57 18.21 25.45
N ALA A 428 -14.37 19.20 24.59
CA ALA A 428 -13.04 19.70 24.25
C ALA A 428 -12.30 20.29 25.46
N LYS A 429 -13.01 20.98 26.36
CA LYS A 429 -12.44 21.49 27.61
C LYS A 429 -12.01 20.34 28.53
N ARG A 430 -12.89 19.36 28.79
CA ARG A 430 -12.56 18.15 29.58
C ARG A 430 -11.31 17.43 29.05
N TYR A 431 -11.21 17.31 27.73
CA TYR A 431 -10.04 16.73 27.07
C TYR A 431 -8.76 17.50 27.39
N ARG A 432 -8.77 18.85 27.22
CA ARG A 432 -7.59 19.69 27.49
C ARG A 432 -7.19 19.67 28.96
N GLU A 433 -8.17 19.60 29.87
CA GLU A 433 -7.93 19.56 31.32
C GLU A 433 -7.17 18.30 31.72
N LEU A 434 -7.52 17.11 31.19
CA LEU A 434 -6.79 15.88 31.50
C LEU A 434 -5.39 15.88 30.85
N VAL A 435 -5.31 16.26 29.57
CA VAL A 435 -4.03 16.31 28.85
C VAL A 435 -3.04 17.29 29.50
N GLY A 436 -3.54 18.41 30.00
CA GLY A 436 -2.71 19.45 30.64
C GLY A 436 -2.19 19.09 32.04
N GLN A 437 -2.59 17.94 32.60
CA GLN A 437 -2.08 17.48 33.93
C GLN A 437 -0.72 16.75 33.81
N ALA A 438 -0.31 16.35 32.61
CA ALA A 438 0.96 15.68 32.40
C ALA A 438 2.07 16.70 32.15
N ASP A 439 3.13 16.64 32.92
CA ASP A 439 4.32 17.51 32.77
C ASP A 439 5.32 16.95 31.73
N ASP A 440 5.42 15.63 31.61
CA ASP A 440 6.28 14.99 30.61
C ASP A 440 5.67 15.09 29.22
N PRO A 441 6.38 15.64 28.20
CA PRO A 441 5.83 15.85 26.87
C PRO A 441 5.45 14.56 26.14
N ALA A 442 6.17 13.46 26.36
CA ALA A 442 5.87 12.18 25.71
C ALA A 442 4.61 11.55 26.31
N LEU A 443 4.47 11.59 27.63
CA LEU A 443 3.26 11.17 28.32
C LEU A 443 2.06 12.05 27.93
N GLN A 444 2.26 13.36 27.84
CA GLN A 444 1.22 14.31 27.42
C GLN A 444 0.73 14.02 26.00
N GLU A 445 1.64 13.72 25.05
CA GLU A 445 1.28 13.31 23.69
C GLU A 445 0.53 11.97 23.67
N ALA A 446 0.97 11.00 24.47
CA ALA A 446 0.32 9.71 24.60
C ALA A 446 -1.12 9.84 25.15
N ILE A 447 -1.31 10.63 26.22
CA ILE A 447 -2.63 10.93 26.78
C ILE A 447 -3.49 11.67 25.73
N ALA A 448 -2.93 12.64 25.01
CA ALA A 448 -3.65 13.38 23.99
C ALA A 448 -4.21 12.45 22.89
N LYS A 449 -3.45 11.45 22.47
CA LYS A 449 -3.88 10.46 21.47
C LYS A 449 -4.91 9.48 22.05
N GLY A 450 -4.61 8.85 23.17
CA GLY A 450 -5.43 7.81 23.78
C GLY A 450 -6.77 8.35 24.29
N TYR A 451 -6.77 9.49 24.96
CA TYR A 451 -8.00 10.09 25.48
C TYR A 451 -8.93 10.57 24.35
N HIS A 452 -8.36 11.21 23.32
CA HIS A 452 -9.13 11.55 22.12
C HIS A 452 -9.79 10.31 21.52
N LYS A 453 -9.06 9.20 21.43
CA LYS A 453 -9.55 7.94 20.83
C LYS A 453 -10.77 7.38 21.57
N VAL A 454 -10.78 7.38 22.90
CA VAL A 454 -11.92 6.89 23.67
C VAL A 454 -13.08 7.89 23.71
N LEU A 455 -12.82 9.20 23.72
CA LEU A 455 -13.85 10.23 23.73
C LEU A 455 -14.60 10.32 22.39
N ALA A 456 -13.88 10.19 21.26
CA ALA A 456 -14.41 10.36 19.91
C ALA A 456 -14.74 9.01 19.25
N TYR A 457 -15.41 8.10 19.97
CA TYR A 457 -15.84 6.85 19.37
C TYR A 457 -16.89 7.10 18.27
N LYS A 458 -16.78 6.33 17.17
CA LYS A 458 -17.59 6.53 15.96
C LYS A 458 -18.93 5.82 16.08
N ASP A 459 -19.88 6.49 16.76
CA ASP A 459 -21.28 6.07 16.80
C ASP A 459 -22.03 6.46 15.52
N GLU A 460 -23.30 6.15 15.47
CA GLU A 460 -24.17 6.39 14.31
C GLU A 460 -24.27 7.88 13.97
N PHE A 461 -24.23 8.77 14.96
CA PHE A 461 -24.28 10.22 14.75
C PHE A 461 -22.98 10.74 14.16
N GLU A 462 -21.83 10.27 14.66
CA GLU A 462 -20.53 10.66 14.15
C GLU A 462 -20.28 10.09 12.76
N VAL A 463 -20.59 8.81 12.54
CA VAL A 463 -20.52 8.21 11.21
C VAL A 463 -21.38 9.00 10.21
N ALA A 464 -22.60 9.40 10.59
CA ALA A 464 -23.48 10.22 9.74
C ALA A 464 -22.86 11.60 9.43
N ARG A 465 -22.24 12.25 10.43
CA ARG A 465 -21.54 13.54 10.23
C ARG A 465 -20.43 13.40 9.21
N LEU A 466 -19.58 12.39 9.39
CA LEU A 466 -18.45 12.12 8.48
C LEU A 466 -18.91 11.67 7.08
N LEU A 467 -20.01 10.91 7.00
CA LEU A 467 -20.61 10.53 5.71
C LEU A 467 -21.19 11.74 4.96
N SER A 468 -21.65 12.78 5.66
CA SER A 468 -22.15 14.01 5.03
C SER A 468 -21.07 14.76 4.23
N GLU A 469 -19.80 14.60 4.61
CA GLU A 469 -18.65 15.24 3.97
C GLU A 469 -18.03 14.36 2.86
N THR A 470 -18.52 13.13 2.70
CA THR A 470 -17.90 12.14 1.77
C THR A 470 -17.94 12.58 0.32
N ARG A 471 -18.99 13.31 -0.12
CA ARG A 471 -19.08 13.81 -1.49
C ARG A 471 -17.93 14.76 -1.82
N ALA A 472 -17.70 15.76 -0.97
CA ALA A 472 -16.61 16.72 -1.17
C ALA A 472 -15.24 16.01 -1.26
N LYS A 473 -15.00 15.05 -0.36
CA LYS A 473 -13.76 14.23 -0.40
C LYS A 473 -13.65 13.34 -1.63
N ALA A 474 -14.76 12.79 -2.12
CA ALA A 474 -14.76 12.01 -3.36
C ALA A 474 -14.48 12.90 -4.59
N GLU A 475 -14.96 14.14 -4.59
CA GLU A 475 -14.71 15.14 -5.63
C GLU A 475 -13.25 15.65 -5.64
N GLU A 476 -12.50 15.49 -4.54
CA GLU A 476 -11.04 15.71 -4.53
C GLU A 476 -10.27 14.62 -5.28
N VAL A 477 -10.82 13.41 -5.35
CA VAL A 477 -10.17 12.22 -5.93
C VAL A 477 -10.68 11.90 -7.33
N PHE A 478 -11.94 12.25 -7.63
CA PHE A 478 -12.60 11.90 -8.87
C PHE A 478 -13.22 13.13 -9.56
N ASP A 479 -13.09 13.18 -10.88
CA ASP A 479 -13.81 14.09 -11.75
C ASP A 479 -15.02 13.39 -12.37
N GLY A 480 -16.09 14.14 -12.70
CA GLY A 480 -17.28 13.65 -13.36
C GLY A 480 -18.56 13.79 -12.55
N ASN A 481 -19.63 13.16 -13.01
CA ASN A 481 -20.92 13.16 -12.31
C ASN A 481 -20.99 11.99 -11.33
N LEU A 482 -20.52 12.21 -10.12
CA LEU A 482 -20.35 11.17 -9.11
C LEU A 482 -21.70 10.70 -8.54
N LYS A 483 -21.97 9.40 -8.65
CA LYS A 483 -23.05 8.72 -7.92
C LYS A 483 -22.43 7.88 -6.80
N LEU A 484 -22.69 8.26 -5.55
CA LEU A 484 -22.16 7.59 -4.38
C LEU A 484 -23.10 6.49 -3.91
N THR A 485 -22.54 5.36 -3.52
CA THR A 485 -23.25 4.26 -2.85
C THR A 485 -22.49 3.88 -1.59
N PHE A 486 -23.14 3.99 -0.45
CA PHE A 486 -22.60 3.73 0.88
C PHE A 486 -22.85 2.28 1.28
N HIS A 487 -21.84 1.61 1.86
CA HIS A 487 -21.90 0.20 2.25
C HIS A 487 -21.94 0.10 3.78
N LEU A 488 -23.13 -0.01 4.36
CA LEU A 488 -23.36 0.04 5.79
C LEU A 488 -24.05 -1.24 6.29
N ALA A 489 -23.85 -1.55 7.58
CA ALA A 489 -24.54 -2.64 8.28
C ALA A 489 -25.30 -2.09 9.49
N PRO A 490 -26.45 -1.38 9.31
CA PRO A 490 -27.21 -0.85 10.41
C PRO A 490 -27.71 -1.99 11.33
N PRO A 491 -27.60 -1.89 12.66
CA PRO A 491 -27.90 -2.99 13.59
C PRO A 491 -29.31 -3.58 13.44
N VAL A 492 -30.30 -2.75 13.08
CA VAL A 492 -31.72 -3.16 12.98
C VAL A 492 -32.07 -3.73 11.61
N LEU A 493 -31.30 -3.41 10.56
CA LEU A 493 -31.64 -3.72 9.16
C LEU A 493 -30.75 -4.80 8.54
N SER A 494 -29.71 -5.25 9.24
CA SER A 494 -28.72 -6.17 8.69
C SER A 494 -29.00 -7.59 9.10
N GLY A 495 -29.20 -8.50 8.11
CA GLY A 495 -29.14 -9.95 8.33
C GLY A 495 -27.69 -10.37 8.60
N ARG A 496 -27.50 -11.61 9.07
CA ARG A 496 -26.18 -12.21 9.24
C ARG A 496 -25.83 -13.11 8.04
N ASP A 497 -24.53 -13.16 7.70
CA ASP A 497 -24.02 -14.13 6.74
C ASP A 497 -23.77 -15.51 7.39
N ALA A 498 -23.29 -16.48 6.61
CA ALA A 498 -22.99 -17.83 7.09
C ALA A 498 -21.90 -17.86 8.19
N SER A 499 -21.06 -16.84 8.28
CA SER A 499 -20.03 -16.67 9.32
C SER A 499 -20.55 -15.95 10.57
N GLY A 500 -21.84 -15.56 10.60
CA GLY A 500 -22.45 -14.80 11.70
C GLY A 500 -22.16 -13.29 11.68
N ARG A 501 -21.42 -12.76 10.69
CA ARG A 501 -21.18 -11.32 10.52
C ARG A 501 -22.42 -10.62 9.96
N ALA A 502 -22.67 -9.40 10.41
CA ALA A 502 -23.77 -8.61 9.87
C ALA A 502 -23.51 -8.25 8.39
N ARG A 503 -24.49 -8.51 7.53
CA ARG A 503 -24.37 -8.29 6.09
C ARG A 503 -24.56 -6.83 5.75
N LYS A 504 -23.60 -6.24 5.06
CA LYS A 504 -23.71 -4.86 4.58
C LYS A 504 -24.81 -4.72 3.52
N ARG A 505 -25.48 -3.56 3.55
CA ARG A 505 -26.43 -3.12 2.53
C ARG A 505 -25.91 -1.89 1.82
N ALA A 506 -26.27 -1.77 0.54
CA ALA A 506 -25.93 -0.63 -0.29
C ALA A 506 -27.03 0.45 -0.16
N PHE A 507 -26.62 1.67 0.15
CA PHE A 507 -27.48 2.85 0.24
C PHE A 507 -27.04 3.85 -0.83
N GLY A 508 -27.95 4.16 -1.76
CA GLY A 508 -27.68 5.09 -2.86
C GLY A 508 -27.79 6.57 -2.45
N ALA A 509 -27.91 7.45 -3.45
CA ALA A 509 -27.90 8.91 -3.31
C ALA A 509 -28.96 9.46 -2.31
N PHE A 510 -30.05 8.76 -2.08
CA PHE A 510 -31.03 9.14 -1.04
C PHE A 510 -30.37 9.29 0.34
N ALA A 511 -29.43 8.43 0.66
CA ALA A 511 -28.74 8.43 1.95
C ALA A 511 -27.98 9.75 2.21
N GLU A 512 -27.46 10.40 1.18
CA GLU A 512 -26.77 11.69 1.32
C GLU A 512 -27.66 12.79 1.95
N ARG A 513 -28.98 12.68 1.78
CA ARG A 513 -29.94 13.62 2.39
C ARG A 513 -30.26 13.26 3.85
N VAL A 514 -30.10 12.00 4.21
CA VAL A 514 -30.40 11.49 5.56
C VAL A 514 -29.25 11.78 6.53
N TRP A 515 -28.01 11.68 6.08
CA TRP A 515 -26.84 11.82 6.95
C TRP A 515 -26.78 13.17 7.68
N PRO A 516 -27.00 14.34 7.05
CA PRO A 516 -26.99 15.62 7.75
C PRO A 516 -28.10 15.74 8.82
N LEU A 517 -29.24 15.11 8.61
CA LEU A 517 -30.33 15.08 9.59
C LEU A 517 -29.95 14.25 10.82
N LEU A 518 -29.40 13.06 10.60
CA LEU A 518 -28.95 12.19 11.68
C LEU A 518 -27.78 12.82 12.46
N ALA A 519 -26.85 13.46 11.78
CA ALA A 519 -25.72 14.16 12.40
C ALA A 519 -26.17 15.29 13.36
N ARG A 520 -27.26 16.00 13.04
CA ARG A 520 -27.83 17.05 13.91
C ARG A 520 -28.36 16.50 15.22
N LEU A 521 -28.70 15.23 15.30
CA LEU A 521 -29.20 14.58 16.50
C LEU A 521 -28.08 14.14 17.46
N LYS A 522 -26.84 14.57 17.26
CA LYS A 522 -25.68 14.24 18.13
C LYS A 522 -25.90 14.59 19.60
N TRP A 523 -26.77 15.57 19.91
CA TRP A 523 -27.11 15.95 21.26
C TRP A 523 -27.82 14.83 22.05
N LEU A 524 -28.48 13.88 21.36
CA LEU A 524 -29.09 12.70 21.96
C LEU A 524 -28.06 11.72 22.56
N ARG A 525 -26.80 11.79 22.13
CA ARG A 525 -25.73 10.84 22.51
C ARG A 525 -25.62 10.63 24.00
N SER A 526 -25.74 11.71 24.77
CA SER A 526 -25.61 11.72 26.23
C SER A 526 -26.94 11.61 26.97
N THR A 527 -28.04 11.35 26.26
CA THR A 527 -29.37 11.30 26.87
C THR A 527 -29.92 9.86 26.91
N PRO A 528 -30.89 9.57 27.80
CA PRO A 528 -31.60 8.29 27.81
C PRO A 528 -32.38 7.99 26.53
N PHE A 529 -32.68 9.03 25.72
CA PHE A 529 -33.42 8.91 24.47
C PHE A 529 -32.57 8.52 23.27
N ASN A 530 -31.27 8.23 23.46
CA ASN A 530 -30.40 7.75 22.39
C ASN A 530 -30.81 6.33 21.97
N PRO A 531 -31.39 6.12 20.76
CA PRO A 531 -31.87 4.80 20.34
C PRO A 531 -30.75 3.79 20.11
N PHE A 532 -29.53 4.26 19.87
CA PHE A 532 -28.35 3.44 19.64
C PHE A 532 -27.57 3.15 20.94
N GLY A 533 -27.79 3.93 21.98
CA GLY A 533 -27.00 3.93 23.22
C GLY A 533 -27.05 2.63 24.02
N TYR A 534 -28.00 1.75 23.74
CA TYR A 534 -28.22 0.52 24.50
C TYR A 534 -27.53 -0.71 23.90
N SER A 535 -26.85 -0.59 22.76
CA SER A 535 -26.09 -1.68 22.17
C SER A 535 -24.90 -2.09 23.05
N ALA A 536 -24.44 -3.33 22.91
CA ALA A 536 -23.27 -3.84 23.63
C ALA A 536 -22.03 -3.01 23.30
N GLU A 537 -21.83 -2.65 22.02
CA GLU A 537 -20.72 -1.82 21.57
C GLU A 537 -20.73 -0.44 22.21
N ARG A 538 -21.87 0.25 22.28
CA ARG A 538 -21.97 1.59 22.89
C ARG A 538 -21.76 1.55 24.42
N ARG A 539 -22.18 0.47 25.08
CA ARG A 539 -21.88 0.26 26.51
C ARG A 539 -20.40 0.03 26.75
N MET A 540 -19.76 -0.75 25.92
CA MET A 540 -18.31 -1.00 25.96
C MET A 540 -17.53 0.31 25.79
N GLU A 541 -17.87 1.13 24.81
CA GLU A 541 -17.18 2.41 24.55
C GLU A 541 -17.30 3.38 25.73
N ARG A 542 -18.47 3.51 26.34
CA ARG A 542 -18.61 4.32 27.55
C ARG A 542 -17.80 3.79 28.73
N LYS A 543 -17.71 2.46 28.87
CA LYS A 543 -16.88 1.83 29.91
C LYS A 543 -15.39 2.12 29.67
N LEU A 544 -14.94 2.10 28.41
CA LEU A 544 -13.56 2.43 28.06
C LEU A 544 -13.18 3.86 28.44
N ILE A 545 -14.08 4.82 28.32
CA ILE A 545 -13.82 6.20 28.78
C ILE A 545 -13.59 6.23 30.28
N GLN A 546 -14.47 5.61 31.07
CA GLN A 546 -14.38 5.58 32.53
C GLN A 546 -13.11 4.86 33.01
N GLN A 547 -12.78 3.74 32.36
CA GLN A 547 -11.55 2.99 32.66
C GLN A 547 -10.31 3.84 32.35
N TYR A 548 -10.29 4.51 31.21
CA TYR A 548 -9.17 5.36 30.81
C TYR A 548 -8.93 6.50 31.80
N GLU A 549 -9.99 7.19 32.20
CA GLU A 549 -9.88 8.28 33.18
C GLU A 549 -9.41 7.81 34.54
N HIS A 550 -9.86 6.62 34.95
CA HIS A 550 -9.37 6.00 36.20
C HIS A 550 -7.88 5.66 36.10
N ASP A 551 -7.45 5.01 35.01
CA ASP A 551 -6.05 4.64 34.81
C ASP A 551 -5.14 5.87 34.76
N MET A 552 -5.57 6.91 34.04
CA MET A 552 -4.78 8.15 33.95
C MET A 552 -4.74 8.90 35.30
N SER A 553 -5.77 8.80 36.13
CA SER A 553 -5.70 9.36 37.49
C SER A 553 -4.65 8.68 38.36
N GLU A 554 -4.46 7.36 38.21
CA GLU A 554 -3.40 6.61 38.90
C GLU A 554 -2.01 6.95 38.34
N VAL A 555 -1.88 7.00 37.00
CA VAL A 555 -0.61 7.32 36.31
C VAL A 555 -0.15 8.75 36.66
N LEU A 556 -1.04 9.73 36.61
CA LEU A 556 -0.72 11.12 36.87
C LEU A 556 -0.41 11.43 38.35
N ALA A 557 -0.80 10.55 39.27
CA ALA A 557 -0.42 10.68 40.69
C ALA A 557 1.08 10.39 40.91
N ASP A 558 1.72 9.52 40.13
CA ASP A 558 3.13 9.18 40.24
C ASP A 558 3.71 8.68 38.90
N PRO A 559 3.79 9.55 37.87
CA PRO A 559 4.23 9.14 36.53
C PRO A 559 5.68 8.66 36.48
N GLY A 560 6.51 9.09 37.43
CA GLY A 560 7.92 8.70 37.53
C GLY A 560 8.13 7.26 37.98
N ARG A 561 7.11 6.58 38.49
CA ARG A 561 7.19 5.17 38.92
C ARG A 561 7.67 4.25 37.80
N ASN A 562 7.11 4.38 36.63
CA ASN A 562 7.55 3.73 35.40
C ASN A 562 7.00 4.51 34.19
N ILE A 563 7.77 5.44 33.68
CA ILE A 563 7.31 6.36 32.60
C ILE A 563 7.02 5.60 31.29
N ASP A 564 7.79 4.58 30.94
CA ASP A 564 7.59 3.79 29.73
C ASP A 564 6.26 3.04 29.78
N ALA A 565 5.96 2.41 30.92
CA ALA A 565 4.68 1.74 31.14
C ALA A 565 3.51 2.76 31.18
N ALA A 566 3.71 3.94 31.73
CA ALA A 566 2.73 5.02 31.76
C ALA A 566 2.36 5.49 30.34
N ILE A 567 3.36 5.73 29.49
CA ILE A 567 3.18 6.10 28.08
C ILE A 567 2.46 4.97 27.31
N ALA A 568 2.92 3.74 27.45
CA ALA A 568 2.31 2.59 26.78
C ALA A 568 0.85 2.36 27.23
N LEU A 569 0.55 2.59 28.52
CA LEU A 569 -0.82 2.50 29.04
C LEU A 569 -1.70 3.62 28.49
N ALA A 570 -1.19 4.85 28.41
CA ALA A 570 -1.89 5.99 27.84
C ALA A 570 -2.21 5.80 26.34
N GLU A 571 -1.35 5.11 25.58
CA GLU A 571 -1.58 4.79 24.17
C GLU A 571 -2.40 3.50 23.94
N SER A 572 -2.63 2.66 24.95
CA SER A 572 -3.31 1.37 24.82
C SER A 572 -4.71 1.43 24.14
N PRO A 573 -5.52 2.50 24.27
CA PRO A 573 -6.79 2.61 23.55
C PRO A 573 -6.66 2.70 22.02
N LEU A 574 -5.48 3.03 21.51
CA LEU A 574 -5.23 3.09 20.07
C LEU A 574 -5.35 1.70 19.41
N ASP A 575 -5.25 0.62 20.19
CA ASP A 575 -5.44 -0.76 19.72
C ASP A 575 -6.92 -1.11 19.51
N VAL A 576 -7.84 -0.36 20.14
CA VAL A 576 -9.30 -0.57 19.98
C VAL A 576 -9.78 0.02 18.66
N ARG A 577 -9.54 -0.69 17.56
CA ARG A 577 -9.83 -0.24 16.20
C ARG A 577 -10.92 -1.09 15.54
N GLY A 578 -11.67 -0.48 14.61
CA GLY A 578 -12.66 -1.16 13.80
C GLY A 578 -14.09 -0.88 14.23
N PHE A 579 -15.02 -1.68 13.74
CA PHE A 579 -16.45 -1.58 13.98
C PHE A 579 -17.02 -2.96 14.27
N GLY A 580 -18.06 -3.04 15.11
CA GLY A 580 -18.76 -4.28 15.45
C GLY A 580 -17.82 -5.39 15.90
N PRO A 581 -17.89 -6.61 15.32
CA PRO A 581 -17.11 -7.77 15.76
C PRO A 581 -15.60 -7.57 15.67
N VAL A 582 -15.12 -6.75 14.74
CA VAL A 582 -13.69 -6.43 14.62
C VAL A 582 -13.24 -5.59 15.82
N LYS A 583 -14.06 -4.59 16.20
CA LYS A 583 -13.78 -3.75 17.36
C LYS A 583 -13.86 -4.54 18.67
N GLU A 584 -14.85 -5.41 18.80
CA GLU A 584 -15.00 -6.28 19.99
C GLU A 584 -13.77 -7.17 20.20
N ALA A 585 -13.30 -7.84 19.14
CA ALA A 585 -12.10 -8.66 19.21
C ALA A 585 -10.83 -7.85 19.56
N ASN A 586 -10.67 -6.65 18.99
CA ASN A 586 -9.56 -5.77 19.30
C ASN A 586 -9.65 -5.20 20.73
N ALA A 587 -10.85 -4.90 21.21
CA ALA A 587 -11.06 -4.42 22.57
C ALA A 587 -10.70 -5.48 23.61
N GLN A 588 -10.97 -6.75 23.34
CA GLN A 588 -10.57 -7.85 24.22
C GLN A 588 -9.05 -7.95 24.33
N LYS A 589 -8.34 -7.96 23.21
CA LYS A 589 -6.85 -7.97 23.19
C LYS A 589 -6.27 -6.74 23.88
N ALA A 590 -6.85 -5.56 23.64
CA ALA A 590 -6.42 -4.33 24.30
C ALA A 590 -6.64 -4.38 25.82
N ALA A 591 -7.70 -5.03 26.30
CA ALA A 591 -7.96 -5.20 27.74
C ALA A 591 -6.89 -6.08 28.41
N GLU A 592 -6.48 -7.19 27.79
CA GLU A 592 -5.41 -8.07 28.29
C GLU A 592 -4.07 -7.32 28.36
N ARG A 593 -3.74 -6.58 27.29
CA ARG A 593 -2.52 -5.75 27.24
C ARG A 593 -2.55 -4.66 28.32
N ARG A 594 -3.68 -3.97 28.48
CA ARG A 594 -3.87 -2.94 29.50
C ARG A 594 -3.60 -3.49 30.91
N GLU A 595 -4.14 -4.67 31.24
CA GLU A 595 -3.92 -5.29 32.55
C GLU A 595 -2.44 -5.59 32.80
N THR A 596 -1.73 -6.04 31.78
CA THR A 596 -0.29 -6.29 31.86
C THR A 596 0.46 -4.98 32.08
N LEU A 597 0.16 -3.94 31.30
CA LEU A 597 0.80 -2.63 31.43
C LEU A 597 0.54 -1.99 32.80
N LEU A 598 -0.68 -2.14 33.32
CA LEU A 598 -1.05 -1.62 34.64
C LEU A 598 -0.26 -2.30 35.78
N ARG A 599 -0.07 -3.62 35.68
CA ARG A 599 0.81 -4.36 36.61
C ARG A 599 2.26 -3.87 36.49
N THR A 600 2.82 -3.80 35.29
CA THR A 600 4.19 -3.30 35.07
C THR A 600 4.37 -1.87 35.59
N PHE A 601 3.39 -1.02 35.44
CA PHE A 601 3.41 0.34 36.00
C PHE A 601 3.46 0.31 37.54
N ARG A 602 2.58 -0.48 38.17
CA ARG A 602 2.49 -0.60 39.63
C ARG A 602 3.72 -1.25 40.27
N ASP A 603 4.31 -2.24 39.60
CA ASP A 603 5.49 -2.94 40.08
C ASP A 603 6.77 -2.10 39.98
N GLY A 604 6.76 -0.99 39.22
CA GLY A 604 7.91 -0.10 39.08
C GLY A 604 9.08 -0.68 38.28
N VAL A 605 8.93 -1.86 37.66
CA VAL A 605 9.98 -2.52 36.85
C VAL A 605 9.96 -1.97 35.44
N SER A 606 11.10 -1.49 34.95
CA SER A 606 11.24 -1.03 33.56
C SER A 606 11.05 -2.21 32.59
N ALA A 607 10.26 -2.00 31.52
CA ALA A 607 10.02 -3.00 30.48
C ALA A 607 11.30 -3.50 29.78
N ALA A 608 12.39 -2.71 29.81
CA ALA A 608 13.70 -3.08 29.29
C ALA A 608 14.36 -4.28 30.06
N ALA A 609 13.94 -4.53 31.29
CA ALA A 609 14.48 -5.65 32.10
C ALA A 609 13.76 -6.99 31.80
N SER A 610 12.54 -6.96 31.25
CA SER A 610 11.74 -8.18 30.99
C SER A 610 12.09 -8.89 29.67
N THR A 611 12.60 -8.17 28.67
CA THR A 611 13.02 -8.76 27.39
C THR A 611 14.42 -9.40 27.40
N ALA A 612 15.16 -9.25 28.51
CA ALA A 612 16.46 -9.90 28.70
C ALA A 612 16.36 -11.26 29.41
N ALA A 613 15.15 -11.68 29.81
CA ALA A 613 14.91 -12.91 30.59
C ALA A 613 14.14 -14.00 29.83
N GLU A 614 13.77 -13.76 28.57
CA GLU A 614 13.28 -14.74 27.58
C GLU A 614 14.28 -14.86 26.41
#